data_42dafbab1a1b1916efd698dd43505cbc
#
_entry.id   42dafbab1a1b1916efd698dd43505cbc
#
_cell.length_a   1.000
_cell.length_b   1.000
_cell.length_c   1.000
_cell.angle_alpha   90.00
_cell.angle_beta   90.00
_cell.angle_gamma   90.00
#
_symmetry.space_group_name_H-M   'P 1'
#
loop_
_entity.id
_entity.type
_entity.pdbx_description
1 polymer ?
#
loop_
_entity_poly.entity_id
_entity_poly.type
_entity_poly.pdbx_seq_one_letter_code
_entity_poly.pdbx_strand_id
1 'polypeptide(L)'
;MSIMNALRPGGRHGLSSRETRDPIGLAVAAVNRLAQSELIDRVGLRRQAEHAVYSTTRNGFRVATAAGRTFARAGRRTAGARPANVASRGVFDLTPTDDEAMLLDVVRELAAEVLRPAASAADEACAPPAEVLAAAQDVGLPALGVPEELGGIMEERSATAGALVAEALAHGDMGLAVATLAPGAVATAIGLWGTEAQQQTYLPAFTGDGSGPGVPAAALTVAEPTVLFDPFELATTALRDADGFVLDGVKSAVVRGAEAELFVVAAMLDGTPALFLVESGTDGLEVEADPSMGVRAAGLSRLHLTGVRVGTDALLGDTDGTAYAECVRLSRLAWCALAVGTGQAVLDHVKDYVNEREAFGEPISHRQSVAFMVADMAIEVQAMRLLTWKAASRATRGQDFAREVGLARQLCTEKGMRIGLDGVQLLGGHGFVKEHPVERWYRDLRAVGVMEGAVLL
;
A
#
# COMPACT_ATOMS: atom_id res chain seq x y z
N MET A 1 37.62 -18.82 -48.64
CA MET A 1 37.04 -20.11 -48.26
C MET A 1 35.99 -19.85 -47.19
N SER A 2 34.88 -20.13 -47.53
CA SER A 2 33.51 -19.71 -47.41
C SER A 2 32.97 -19.74 -46.01
N ILE A 3 32.31 -18.66 -45.56
CA ILE A 3 31.54 -18.47 -44.32
C ILE A 3 30.44 -19.56 -44.16
N MET A 4 30.08 -20.26 -45.21
CA MET A 4 29.06 -21.33 -45.18
C MET A 4 29.47 -22.63 -44.53
N ASN A 5 30.79 -22.90 -44.28
CA ASN A 5 31.24 -24.13 -43.65
C ASN A 5 31.25 -24.08 -42.11
N ALA A 6 31.04 -22.90 -41.49
CA ALA A 6 30.96 -22.74 -40.03
C ALA A 6 29.57 -23.06 -39.46
N LEU A 7 28.57 -23.28 -40.29
CA LEU A 7 27.16 -23.51 -39.91
C LEU A 7 26.74 -24.99 -39.93
N ARG A 8 27.68 -25.95 -40.05
CA ARG A 8 27.31 -27.37 -39.95
C ARG A 8 27.05 -27.79 -38.50
N PRO A 9 25.91 -28.41 -38.19
CA PRO A 9 25.60 -28.95 -36.86
C PRO A 9 26.46 -30.19 -36.61
N GLY A 10 27.40 -30.14 -35.68
CA GLY A 10 28.27 -31.30 -35.38
C GLY A 10 29.27 -31.12 -34.22
N GLY A 11 29.18 -30.09 -33.43
CA GLY A 11 29.98 -29.93 -32.20
C GLY A 11 29.18 -30.33 -30.92
N ARG A 12 29.86 -30.74 -29.88
CA ARG A 12 29.29 -31.29 -28.62
C ARG A 12 28.32 -30.37 -27.84
N HIS A 13 27.87 -29.25 -28.40
CA HIS A 13 26.77 -28.38 -27.96
C HIS A 13 25.87 -28.04 -29.16
N GLY A 14 25.30 -29.05 -29.79
CA GLY A 14 24.31 -28.87 -30.88
C GLY A 14 22.99 -28.33 -30.29
N LEU A 15 22.39 -27.34 -30.99
CA LEU A 15 21.03 -26.86 -30.72
C LEU A 15 20.03 -28.03 -30.76
N SER A 16 19.05 -28.03 -29.88
CA SER A 16 17.97 -29.00 -29.92
C SER A 16 17.21 -28.95 -31.25
N SER A 17 16.58 -30.03 -31.68
CA SER A 17 15.84 -30.11 -32.93
C SER A 17 14.65 -29.13 -33.00
N ARG A 18 14.23 -28.55 -31.89
CA ARG A 18 13.22 -27.48 -31.78
C ARG A 18 13.83 -26.10 -32.05
N GLU A 19 15.02 -25.82 -31.51
CA GLU A 19 15.72 -24.53 -31.64
C GLU A 19 16.19 -24.29 -33.09
N THR A 20 16.48 -25.33 -33.86
CA THR A 20 16.85 -25.21 -35.28
C THR A 20 15.67 -24.89 -36.21
N ARG A 21 14.43 -24.98 -35.73
CA ARG A 21 13.21 -24.65 -36.50
C ARG A 21 12.67 -23.26 -36.24
N ASP A 22 13.15 -22.59 -35.21
CA ASP A 22 12.75 -21.24 -34.81
C ASP A 22 13.76 -20.21 -35.38
N PRO A 23 13.34 -19.29 -36.26
CA PRO A 23 14.22 -18.23 -36.79
C PRO A 23 14.82 -17.35 -35.65
N ILE A 24 14.12 -17.19 -34.53
CA ILE A 24 14.60 -16.42 -33.39
C ILE A 24 15.69 -17.21 -32.66
N GLY A 25 15.50 -18.53 -32.45
CA GLY A 25 16.51 -19.40 -31.84
C GLY A 25 17.81 -19.45 -32.65
N LEU A 26 17.73 -19.47 -33.98
CA LEU A 26 18.90 -19.41 -34.88
C LEU A 26 19.62 -18.06 -34.79
N ALA A 27 18.89 -16.96 -34.69
CA ALA A 27 19.47 -15.62 -34.51
C ALA A 27 20.19 -15.47 -33.16
N VAL A 28 19.57 -15.93 -32.05
CA VAL A 28 20.19 -15.94 -30.72
C VAL A 28 21.43 -16.81 -30.67
N ALA A 29 21.41 -17.99 -31.31
CA ALA A 29 22.57 -18.87 -31.38
C ALA A 29 23.72 -18.26 -32.19
N ALA A 30 23.42 -17.56 -33.25
CA ALA A 30 24.42 -16.82 -34.06
C ALA A 30 25.07 -15.69 -33.26
N VAL A 31 24.25 -14.93 -32.52
CA VAL A 31 24.72 -13.84 -31.61
C VAL A 31 25.61 -14.38 -30.50
N ASN A 32 25.20 -15.48 -29.85
CA ASN A 32 26.00 -16.12 -28.79
C ASN A 32 27.35 -16.64 -29.30
N ARG A 33 27.40 -17.20 -30.53
CA ARG A 33 28.65 -17.63 -31.13
C ARG A 33 29.58 -16.48 -31.50
N LEU A 34 29.02 -15.37 -31.99
CA LEU A 34 29.76 -14.14 -32.22
C LEU A 34 30.34 -13.55 -30.92
N ALA A 35 29.54 -13.51 -29.87
CA ALA A 35 29.95 -13.00 -28.56
C ALA A 35 31.07 -13.85 -27.90
N GLN A 36 31.13 -15.15 -28.20
CA GLN A 36 32.15 -16.09 -27.67
C GLN A 36 33.40 -16.21 -28.57
N SER A 37 33.49 -15.47 -29.68
CA SER A 37 34.62 -15.61 -30.60
C SER A 37 35.84 -14.76 -30.17
N GLU A 38 36.96 -15.41 -29.88
CA GLU A 38 38.25 -14.76 -29.55
C GLU A 38 38.79 -13.84 -30.67
N LEU A 39 38.27 -13.93 -31.87
CA LEU A 39 38.66 -13.10 -33.04
C LEU A 39 38.29 -11.64 -32.83
N ILE A 40 37.15 -11.36 -32.17
CA ILE A 40 36.67 -10.00 -31.92
C ILE A 40 37.58 -9.29 -30.88
N ASP A 41 38.10 -10.05 -29.91
CA ASP A 41 39.03 -9.56 -28.90
C ASP A 41 40.41 -9.21 -29.53
N ARG A 42 40.88 -10.03 -30.46
CA ARG A 42 42.17 -9.80 -31.17
C ARG A 42 42.18 -8.57 -32.08
N VAL A 43 41.02 -8.13 -32.54
CA VAL A 43 40.92 -6.99 -33.49
C VAL A 43 40.46 -5.71 -32.74
N GLY A 44 40.20 -5.75 -31.45
CA GLY A 44 39.83 -4.59 -30.65
C GLY A 44 38.43 -4.01 -30.93
N LEU A 45 37.57 -4.74 -31.62
CA LEU A 45 36.24 -4.28 -32.06
C LEU A 45 35.09 -4.72 -31.14
N ARG A 46 35.39 -5.17 -29.93
CA ARG A 46 34.39 -5.70 -29.00
C ARG A 46 33.24 -4.72 -28.68
N ARG A 47 33.58 -3.46 -28.36
CA ARG A 47 32.57 -2.42 -28.10
C ARG A 47 31.65 -2.14 -29.28
N GLN A 48 32.19 -2.15 -30.49
CA GLN A 48 31.41 -1.91 -31.71
C GLN A 48 30.51 -3.11 -32.03
N ALA A 49 30.97 -4.34 -31.79
CA ALA A 49 30.20 -5.55 -31.97
C ALA A 49 29.05 -5.63 -30.93
N GLU A 50 29.31 -5.31 -29.67
CA GLU A 50 28.29 -5.25 -28.60
C GLU A 50 27.21 -4.20 -28.91
N HIS A 51 27.62 -3.02 -29.41
CA HIS A 51 26.67 -1.96 -29.79
C HIS A 51 25.83 -2.35 -31.01
N ALA A 52 26.44 -3.02 -31.99
CA ALA A 52 25.74 -3.52 -33.15
C ALA A 52 24.74 -4.65 -32.82
N VAL A 53 25.12 -5.57 -31.93
CA VAL A 53 24.26 -6.62 -31.41
C VAL A 53 23.08 -6.02 -30.64
N TYR A 54 23.36 -5.09 -29.71
CA TYR A 54 22.31 -4.41 -28.94
C TYR A 54 21.32 -3.66 -29.83
N SER A 55 21.82 -2.87 -30.78
CA SER A 55 20.96 -2.10 -31.70
C SER A 55 20.13 -3.00 -32.61
N THR A 56 20.70 -4.10 -33.10
CA THR A 56 20.02 -5.07 -33.98
C THR A 56 18.96 -5.85 -33.21
N THR A 57 19.25 -6.27 -31.98
CA THR A 57 18.29 -6.97 -31.10
C THR A 57 17.15 -6.04 -30.72
N ARG A 58 17.44 -4.81 -30.31
CA ARG A 58 16.42 -3.80 -29.97
C ARG A 58 15.50 -3.47 -31.15
N ASN A 59 16.06 -3.29 -32.34
CA ASN A 59 15.29 -3.00 -33.56
C ASN A 59 14.53 -4.23 -34.05
N GLY A 60 15.10 -5.43 -33.93
CA GLY A 60 14.44 -6.70 -34.24
C GLY A 60 13.22 -6.95 -33.37
N PHE A 61 13.30 -6.71 -32.06
CA PHE A 61 12.15 -6.79 -31.16
C PHE A 61 11.07 -5.75 -31.47
N ARG A 62 11.45 -4.51 -31.82
CA ARG A 62 10.49 -3.48 -32.23
C ARG A 62 9.75 -3.86 -33.53
N VAL A 63 10.44 -4.40 -34.49
CA VAL A 63 9.83 -4.87 -35.75
C VAL A 63 8.95 -6.09 -35.52
N ALA A 64 9.38 -7.07 -34.71
CA ALA A 64 8.59 -8.24 -34.36
C ALA A 64 7.33 -7.86 -33.59
N THR A 65 7.43 -6.91 -32.65
CA THR A 65 6.28 -6.41 -31.90
C THR A 65 5.31 -5.62 -32.78
N ALA A 66 5.82 -4.81 -33.72
CA ALA A 66 4.99 -4.07 -34.68
C ALA A 66 4.31 -5.02 -35.68
N ALA A 67 5.03 -6.03 -36.16
CA ALA A 67 4.46 -7.08 -37.03
C ALA A 67 3.40 -7.90 -36.27
N GLY A 68 3.65 -8.29 -35.03
CA GLY A 68 2.67 -8.97 -34.19
C GLY A 68 1.39 -8.16 -33.96
N ARG A 69 1.51 -6.84 -33.77
CA ARG A 69 0.35 -5.94 -33.66
C ARG A 69 -0.43 -5.79 -34.95
N THR A 70 0.23 -5.75 -36.09
CA THR A 70 -0.43 -5.71 -37.42
C THR A 70 -1.09 -7.03 -37.76
N PHE A 71 -0.47 -8.17 -37.46
CA PHE A 71 -1.08 -9.50 -37.57
C PHE A 71 -2.29 -9.68 -36.67
N ALA A 72 -2.21 -9.23 -35.41
CA ALA A 72 -3.34 -9.26 -34.48
C ALA A 72 -4.49 -8.35 -34.97
N ARG A 73 -4.20 -7.20 -35.59
CA ARG A 73 -5.22 -6.33 -36.20
C ARG A 73 -5.83 -6.93 -37.47
N ALA A 74 -5.05 -7.60 -38.29
CA ALA A 74 -5.55 -8.28 -39.49
C ALA A 74 -6.41 -9.50 -39.13
N GLY A 75 -6.00 -10.29 -38.13
CA GLY A 75 -6.77 -11.42 -37.61
C GLY A 75 -8.11 -11.01 -36.99
N ARG A 76 -8.19 -9.81 -36.39
CA ARG A 76 -9.46 -9.29 -35.86
C ARG A 76 -10.49 -8.89 -36.91
N ARG A 77 -10.05 -8.62 -38.14
CA ARG A 77 -10.96 -8.28 -39.30
C ARG A 77 -11.62 -9.50 -39.89
N THR A 78 -11.10 -10.69 -39.69
CA THR A 78 -11.61 -11.96 -40.25
C THR A 78 -12.19 -12.89 -39.20
N ALA A 79 -12.06 -12.56 -37.92
CA ALA A 79 -12.70 -13.34 -36.85
C ALA A 79 -14.20 -13.04 -36.86
N GLY A 80 -15.02 -14.03 -37.09
CA GLY A 80 -16.47 -13.96 -36.90
C GLY A 80 -16.80 -13.48 -35.48
N ALA A 81 -17.96 -12.86 -35.28
CA ALA A 81 -18.42 -12.40 -33.99
C ALA A 81 -18.33 -13.55 -32.97
N ARG A 82 -17.45 -13.41 -32.00
CA ARG A 82 -17.38 -14.36 -30.89
C ARG A 82 -18.70 -14.26 -30.13
N PRO A 83 -19.40 -15.37 -29.86
CA PRO A 83 -20.60 -15.33 -29.03
C PRO A 83 -20.29 -14.57 -27.73
N ALA A 84 -21.23 -13.74 -27.27
CA ALA A 84 -21.08 -13.01 -26.03
C ALA A 84 -20.68 -13.99 -24.93
N ASN A 85 -19.53 -13.77 -24.33
CA ASN A 85 -19.06 -14.61 -23.25
C ASN A 85 -20.03 -14.40 -22.07
N VAL A 86 -20.54 -15.46 -21.49
CA VAL A 86 -21.18 -15.38 -20.18
C VAL A 86 -20.20 -14.68 -19.26
N ALA A 87 -20.62 -13.59 -18.63
CA ALA A 87 -19.81 -12.81 -17.71
C ALA A 87 -18.97 -13.77 -16.86
N SER A 88 -17.66 -13.70 -16.97
CA SER A 88 -16.77 -14.64 -16.30
C SER A 88 -16.97 -14.46 -14.79
N ARG A 89 -17.62 -15.43 -14.17
CA ARG A 89 -17.78 -15.47 -12.71
C ARG A 89 -16.38 -15.55 -12.11
N GLY A 90 -15.87 -14.42 -11.56
CA GLY A 90 -14.58 -14.36 -10.92
C GLY A 90 -13.64 -13.23 -11.36
N VAL A 91 -13.98 -12.48 -12.41
CA VAL A 91 -13.34 -11.21 -12.71
C VAL A 91 -14.02 -10.14 -11.87
N PHE A 92 -13.23 -9.36 -11.16
CA PHE A 92 -13.72 -8.21 -10.38
C PHE A 92 -13.49 -6.94 -11.19
N ASP A 93 -14.49 -6.06 -11.19
CA ASP A 93 -14.39 -4.74 -11.77
C ASP A 93 -13.70 -3.82 -10.78
N LEU A 94 -12.69 -3.12 -11.25
CA LEU A 94 -11.87 -2.16 -10.50
C LEU A 94 -11.90 -0.79 -11.16
N THR A 95 -12.81 -0.59 -12.11
CA THR A 95 -12.96 0.72 -12.73
C THR A 95 -13.58 1.66 -11.71
N PRO A 96 -12.89 2.73 -11.28
CA PRO A 96 -13.49 3.71 -10.40
C PRO A 96 -14.71 4.34 -11.07
N THR A 97 -15.70 4.73 -10.29
CA THR A 97 -16.77 5.62 -10.74
C THR A 97 -16.19 6.99 -11.10
N ASP A 98 -16.95 7.82 -11.80
CA ASP A 98 -16.48 9.17 -12.15
C ASP A 98 -16.18 10.00 -10.90
N ASP A 99 -16.96 9.86 -9.82
CA ASP A 99 -16.75 10.54 -8.55
C ASP A 99 -15.52 10.00 -7.80
N GLU A 100 -15.34 8.67 -7.75
CA GLU A 100 -14.13 8.06 -7.21
C GLU A 100 -12.87 8.48 -7.97
N ALA A 101 -12.97 8.64 -9.29
CA ALA A 101 -11.84 9.11 -10.11
C ALA A 101 -11.49 10.58 -9.83
N MET A 102 -12.49 11.46 -9.68
CA MET A 102 -12.27 12.86 -9.31
C MET A 102 -11.64 12.99 -7.91
N LEU A 103 -12.15 12.23 -6.92
CA LEU A 103 -11.57 12.20 -5.58
C LEU A 103 -10.10 11.73 -5.63
N LEU A 104 -9.82 10.68 -6.41
CA LEU A 104 -8.48 10.12 -6.53
C LEU A 104 -7.49 11.13 -7.14
N ASP A 105 -7.91 11.94 -8.11
CA ASP A 105 -7.04 12.97 -8.71
C ASP A 105 -6.70 14.06 -7.69
N VAL A 106 -7.67 14.53 -6.90
CA VAL A 106 -7.44 15.51 -5.82
C VAL A 106 -6.52 14.93 -4.73
N VAL A 107 -6.72 13.68 -4.35
CA VAL A 107 -5.87 13.00 -3.35
C VAL A 107 -4.44 12.80 -3.85
N ARG A 108 -4.25 12.51 -5.14
CA ARG A 108 -2.91 12.42 -5.76
C ARG A 108 -2.17 13.76 -5.74
N GLU A 109 -2.88 14.84 -6.02
CA GLU A 109 -2.33 16.20 -5.93
C GLU A 109 -1.91 16.51 -4.49
N LEU A 110 -2.79 16.27 -3.51
CA LEU A 110 -2.49 16.41 -2.08
C LEU A 110 -1.24 15.59 -1.69
N ALA A 111 -1.15 14.34 -2.13
CA ALA A 111 -0.02 13.46 -1.83
C ALA A 111 1.31 13.98 -2.42
N ALA A 112 1.28 14.49 -3.66
CA ALA A 112 2.47 14.95 -4.36
C ALA A 112 2.93 16.34 -3.88
N GLU A 113 2.00 17.28 -3.67
CA GLU A 113 2.31 18.67 -3.44
C GLU A 113 2.35 19.07 -1.97
N VAL A 114 1.67 18.29 -1.09
CA VAL A 114 1.62 18.59 0.35
C VAL A 114 2.33 17.52 1.17
N LEU A 115 1.93 16.24 1.06
CA LEU A 115 2.49 15.18 1.92
C LEU A 115 3.97 14.95 1.62
N ARG A 116 4.33 14.76 0.36
CA ARG A 116 5.72 14.43 -0.01
C ARG A 116 6.73 15.51 0.39
N PRO A 117 6.51 16.80 0.16
CA PRO A 117 7.43 17.85 0.62
C PRO A 117 7.55 17.95 2.14
N ALA A 118 6.46 17.72 2.88
CA ALA A 118 6.44 17.81 4.34
C ALA A 118 7.08 16.59 5.05
N ALA A 119 7.19 15.47 4.36
CA ALA A 119 7.49 14.16 4.94
C ALA A 119 8.80 14.08 5.74
N SER A 120 9.88 14.72 5.27
CA SER A 120 11.18 14.68 5.96
C SER A 120 11.14 15.41 7.30
N ALA A 121 10.56 16.61 7.31
CA ALA A 121 10.43 17.41 8.54
C ALA A 121 9.47 16.73 9.54
N ALA A 122 8.38 16.15 9.06
CA ALA A 122 7.41 15.42 9.87
C ALA A 122 8.01 14.14 10.50
N ASP A 123 8.83 13.39 9.74
CA ASP A 123 9.57 12.23 10.27
C ASP A 123 10.55 12.65 11.37
N GLU A 124 11.25 13.76 11.21
CA GLU A 124 12.17 14.30 12.24
C GLU A 124 11.44 14.77 13.49
N ALA A 125 10.33 15.48 13.30
CA ALA A 125 9.49 15.99 14.41
C ALA A 125 8.71 14.87 15.12
N CYS A 126 8.56 13.68 14.52
CA CYS A 126 7.66 12.62 14.98
C CYS A 126 6.22 13.10 15.15
N ALA A 127 5.76 13.99 14.28
CA ALA A 127 4.42 14.57 14.33
C ALA A 127 4.01 15.08 12.94
N PRO A 128 2.71 15.02 12.58
CA PRO A 128 2.22 15.62 11.34
C PRO A 128 2.16 17.13 11.49
N PRO A 129 2.59 17.91 10.48
CA PRO A 129 2.41 19.37 10.47
C PRO A 129 0.93 19.75 10.40
N ALA A 130 0.55 20.84 11.07
CA ALA A 130 -0.83 21.31 11.12
C ALA A 130 -1.38 21.64 9.72
N GLU A 131 -0.56 22.20 8.83
CA GLU A 131 -0.93 22.50 7.45
C GLU A 131 -1.27 21.26 6.62
N VAL A 132 -0.61 20.14 6.88
CA VAL A 132 -0.93 18.83 6.22
C VAL A 132 -2.30 18.33 6.69
N LEU A 133 -2.57 18.44 8.00
CA LEU A 133 -3.86 18.04 8.55
C LEU A 133 -5.00 18.92 8.06
N ALA A 134 -4.78 20.24 7.97
CA ALA A 134 -5.75 21.17 7.41
C ALA A 134 -6.05 20.86 5.93
N ALA A 135 -5.02 20.66 5.10
CA ALA A 135 -5.19 20.29 3.70
C ALA A 135 -5.95 18.97 3.51
N ALA A 136 -5.72 17.99 4.38
CA ALA A 136 -6.46 16.72 4.38
C ALA A 136 -7.94 16.90 4.78
N GLN A 137 -8.20 17.81 5.70
CA GLN A 137 -9.56 18.20 6.09
C GLN A 137 -10.29 18.95 4.96
N ASP A 138 -9.62 19.89 4.28
CA ASP A 138 -10.18 20.63 3.14
C ASP A 138 -10.60 19.71 1.99
N VAL A 139 -9.91 18.58 1.81
CA VAL A 139 -10.26 17.53 0.82
C VAL A 139 -11.37 16.61 1.34
N GLY A 140 -11.74 16.70 2.61
CA GLY A 140 -12.81 15.90 3.22
C GLY A 140 -12.40 14.49 3.65
N LEU A 141 -11.10 14.19 3.79
CA LEU A 141 -10.65 12.83 4.17
C LEU A 141 -11.27 12.31 5.47
N PRO A 142 -11.46 13.11 6.53
CA PRO A 142 -12.12 12.65 7.75
C PRO A 142 -13.59 12.24 7.58
N ALA A 143 -14.27 12.82 6.57
CA ALA A 143 -15.67 12.58 6.29
C ALA A 143 -15.94 11.37 5.37
N LEU A 144 -14.91 10.68 4.86
CA LEU A 144 -15.07 9.54 3.95
C LEU A 144 -15.93 8.40 4.52
N GLY A 145 -15.93 8.23 5.84
CA GLY A 145 -16.73 7.22 6.54
C GLY A 145 -18.07 7.72 7.09
N VAL A 146 -18.41 8.99 6.85
CA VAL A 146 -19.65 9.60 7.34
C VAL A 146 -20.77 9.40 6.29
N PRO A 147 -21.97 8.92 6.67
CA PRO A 147 -23.12 8.86 5.78
C PRO A 147 -23.53 10.25 5.25
N GLU A 148 -24.06 10.30 4.01
CA GLU A 148 -24.46 11.56 3.37
C GLU A 148 -25.51 12.34 4.20
N GLU A 149 -26.47 11.63 4.83
CA GLU A 149 -27.49 12.25 5.67
C GLU A 149 -26.93 12.94 6.93
N LEU A 150 -25.68 12.63 7.31
CA LEU A 150 -24.97 13.27 8.41
C LEU A 150 -23.85 14.22 7.92
N GLY A 151 -23.86 14.56 6.63
CA GLY A 151 -22.94 15.50 6.03
C GLY A 151 -21.71 14.87 5.39
N GLY A 152 -21.69 13.56 5.18
CA GLY A 152 -20.61 12.85 4.47
C GLY A 152 -20.54 13.22 2.99
N ILE A 153 -19.41 12.95 2.37
CA ILE A 153 -19.10 13.32 0.98
C ILE A 153 -19.38 12.18 -0.04
N MET A 154 -19.69 10.99 0.41
CA MET A 154 -19.95 9.82 -0.44
C MET A 154 -21.38 9.33 -0.25
N GLU A 155 -22.10 9.10 -1.37
CA GLU A 155 -23.45 8.54 -1.35
C GLU A 155 -23.48 7.12 -0.73
N GLU A 156 -22.51 6.29 -1.11
CA GLU A 156 -22.30 4.97 -0.55
C GLU A 156 -20.84 4.75 -0.17
N ARG A 157 -20.59 4.11 0.97
CA ARG A 157 -19.22 3.74 1.38
C ARG A 157 -18.63 2.71 0.44
N SER A 158 -17.44 2.99 -0.07
CA SER A 158 -16.69 2.10 -0.95
C SER A 158 -15.31 1.77 -0.35
N ALA A 159 -15.11 0.51 0.07
CA ALA A 159 -13.79 0.06 0.48
C ALA A 159 -12.78 0.07 -0.69
N THR A 160 -13.26 0.04 -1.94
CA THR A 160 -12.43 0.20 -3.13
C THR A 160 -11.92 1.64 -3.23
N ALA A 161 -12.80 2.64 -3.08
CA ALA A 161 -12.41 4.05 -3.03
C ALA A 161 -11.43 4.31 -1.89
N GLY A 162 -11.71 3.83 -0.69
CA GLY A 162 -10.82 3.94 0.47
C GLY A 162 -9.44 3.34 0.20
N ALA A 163 -9.36 2.17 -0.45
CA ALA A 163 -8.08 1.55 -0.80
C ALA A 163 -7.28 2.38 -1.82
N LEU A 164 -7.96 2.95 -2.83
CA LEU A 164 -7.33 3.83 -3.82
C LEU A 164 -6.81 5.13 -3.18
N VAL A 165 -7.60 5.73 -2.27
CA VAL A 165 -7.21 6.91 -1.50
C VAL A 165 -5.99 6.61 -0.61
N ALA A 166 -6.01 5.52 0.15
CA ALA A 166 -4.88 5.13 1.01
C ALA A 166 -3.61 4.85 0.21
N GLU A 167 -3.72 4.17 -0.94
CA GLU A 167 -2.62 3.92 -1.87
C GLU A 167 -2.03 5.25 -2.40
N ALA A 168 -2.88 6.18 -2.82
CA ALA A 168 -2.45 7.48 -3.36
C ALA A 168 -1.76 8.35 -2.30
N LEU A 169 -2.31 8.45 -1.09
CA LEU A 169 -1.69 9.20 0.01
C LEU A 169 -0.34 8.60 0.41
N ALA A 170 -0.25 7.28 0.54
CA ALA A 170 0.98 6.60 0.92
C ALA A 170 2.07 6.66 -0.16
N HIS A 171 1.72 6.89 -1.42
CA HIS A 171 2.69 7.24 -2.45
C HIS A 171 3.36 8.59 -2.14
N GLY A 172 2.67 9.52 -1.52
CA GLY A 172 3.25 10.76 -0.97
C GLY A 172 4.16 10.47 0.22
N ASP A 173 3.57 9.99 1.32
CA ASP A 173 4.28 9.53 2.53
C ASP A 173 3.36 8.66 3.39
N MET A 174 3.84 7.50 3.85
CA MET A 174 3.02 6.56 4.63
C MET A 174 2.66 7.11 6.01
N GLY A 175 3.60 7.73 6.73
CA GLY A 175 3.35 8.25 8.07
C GLY A 175 2.31 9.36 8.07
N LEU A 176 2.41 10.30 7.13
CA LEU A 176 1.43 11.37 6.95
C LEU A 176 0.08 10.84 6.44
N ALA A 177 0.08 9.85 5.55
CA ALA A 177 -1.15 9.19 5.11
C ALA A 177 -1.91 8.57 6.30
N VAL A 178 -1.20 7.88 7.19
CA VAL A 178 -1.79 7.30 8.41
C VAL A 178 -2.33 8.39 9.35
N ALA A 179 -1.58 9.50 9.53
CA ALA A 179 -2.02 10.62 10.37
C ALA A 179 -3.30 11.29 9.87
N THR A 180 -3.41 11.47 8.54
CA THR A 180 -4.56 12.12 7.91
C THR A 180 -5.80 11.23 7.81
N LEU A 181 -5.61 9.90 7.73
CA LEU A 181 -6.71 8.92 7.65
C LEU A 181 -7.24 8.49 9.02
N ALA A 182 -6.49 8.71 10.11
CA ALA A 182 -6.87 8.24 11.44
C ALA A 182 -8.24 8.75 11.94
N PRO A 183 -8.61 10.04 11.81
CA PRO A 183 -9.95 10.49 12.19
C PRO A 183 -11.06 9.82 11.36
N GLY A 184 -10.86 9.66 10.05
CA GLY A 184 -11.78 8.96 9.16
C GLY A 184 -11.96 7.49 9.52
N ALA A 185 -10.95 6.84 10.11
CA ALA A 185 -11.07 5.47 10.60
C ALA A 185 -12.07 5.36 11.76
N VAL A 186 -12.07 6.35 12.68
CA VAL A 186 -13.04 6.41 13.79
C VAL A 186 -14.44 6.73 13.26
N ALA A 187 -14.55 7.69 12.34
CA ALA A 187 -15.83 8.00 11.69
C ALA A 187 -16.41 6.77 10.97
N THR A 188 -15.58 6.04 10.23
CA THR A 188 -15.97 4.78 9.57
C THR A 188 -16.45 3.73 10.58
N ALA A 189 -15.73 3.56 11.70
CA ALA A 189 -16.12 2.60 12.73
C ALA A 189 -17.49 2.94 13.34
N ILE A 190 -17.73 4.22 13.63
CA ILE A 190 -19.02 4.69 14.16
C ILE A 190 -20.13 4.55 13.09
N GLY A 191 -19.84 4.88 11.83
CA GLY A 191 -20.79 4.72 10.73
C GLY A 191 -21.20 3.27 10.48
N LEU A 192 -20.26 2.31 10.63
CA LEU A 192 -20.52 0.89 10.40
C LEU A 192 -21.20 0.20 11.57
N TRP A 193 -20.80 0.49 12.79
CA TRP A 193 -21.20 -0.30 13.96
C TRP A 193 -21.87 0.53 15.06
N GLY A 194 -21.90 1.85 14.91
CA GLY A 194 -22.55 2.74 15.87
C GLY A 194 -24.07 2.65 15.81
N THR A 195 -24.71 2.80 16.97
CA THR A 195 -26.15 3.05 17.05
C THR A 195 -26.50 4.39 16.40
N GLU A 196 -27.75 4.58 16.01
CA GLU A 196 -28.22 5.86 15.47
C GLU A 196 -27.90 7.04 16.40
N ALA A 197 -28.02 6.86 17.72
CA ALA A 197 -27.66 7.87 18.71
C ALA A 197 -26.17 8.21 18.71
N GLN A 198 -25.29 7.20 18.62
CA GLN A 198 -23.84 7.41 18.51
C GLN A 198 -23.47 8.12 17.20
N GLN A 199 -24.05 7.69 16.09
CA GLN A 199 -23.83 8.31 14.79
C GLN A 199 -24.25 9.80 14.79
N GLN A 200 -25.44 10.11 15.29
CA GLN A 200 -25.93 11.49 15.39
C GLN A 200 -25.11 12.35 16.35
N THR A 201 -24.53 11.74 17.39
CA THR A 201 -23.70 12.46 18.39
C THR A 201 -22.31 12.79 17.86
N TYR A 202 -21.65 11.85 17.20
CA TYR A 202 -20.22 11.99 16.89
C TYR A 202 -19.92 12.32 15.41
N LEU A 203 -20.68 11.74 14.44
CA LEU A 203 -20.30 11.85 13.01
C LEU A 203 -20.33 13.27 12.45
N PRO A 204 -21.27 14.15 12.82
CA PRO A 204 -21.28 15.52 12.27
C PRO A 204 -19.99 16.30 12.54
N ALA A 205 -19.27 16.01 13.64
CA ALA A 205 -18.01 16.66 13.96
C ALA A 205 -16.89 16.36 12.94
N PHE A 206 -16.95 15.22 12.23
CA PHE A 206 -15.94 14.83 11.24
C PHE A 206 -16.14 15.45 9.85
N THR A 207 -17.26 16.15 9.61
CA THR A 207 -17.57 16.75 8.30
C THR A 207 -16.93 18.11 8.08
N GLY A 208 -16.52 18.79 9.16
CA GLY A 208 -15.81 20.08 9.07
C GLY A 208 -16.67 21.19 8.49
N ASP A 209 -17.97 21.25 8.81
CA ASP A 209 -18.92 22.23 8.28
C ASP A 209 -18.61 23.71 8.66
N GLY A 210 -17.49 23.95 9.35
CA GLY A 210 -17.04 25.27 9.79
C GLY A 210 -17.83 25.85 10.96
N SER A 211 -18.81 25.14 11.53
CA SER A 211 -19.63 25.60 12.66
C SER A 211 -18.99 25.34 14.04
N GLY A 212 -17.90 24.56 14.09
CA GLY A 212 -17.21 24.11 15.28
C GLY A 212 -15.70 24.39 15.30
N PRO A 213 -14.98 23.84 16.28
CA PRO A 213 -13.53 24.05 16.48
C PRO A 213 -12.64 23.35 15.43
N GLY A 214 -13.20 22.77 14.40
CA GLY A 214 -12.52 21.94 13.39
C GLY A 214 -12.85 20.46 13.55
N VAL A 215 -12.27 19.62 12.69
CA VAL A 215 -12.43 18.16 12.77
C VAL A 215 -11.66 17.62 13.99
N PRO A 216 -12.29 16.82 14.87
CA PRO A 216 -11.61 16.28 16.03
C PRO A 216 -10.49 15.32 15.61
N ALA A 217 -9.38 15.37 16.31
CA ALA A 217 -8.42 14.29 16.26
C ALA A 217 -9.05 13.05 16.93
N ALA A 218 -8.94 11.90 16.27
CA ALA A 218 -9.51 10.66 16.78
C ALA A 218 -8.65 9.45 16.40
N ALA A 219 -8.65 8.42 17.23
CA ALA A 219 -7.77 7.28 17.07
C ALA A 219 -8.48 5.93 17.29
N LEU A 220 -8.27 5.00 16.34
CA LEU A 220 -8.67 3.60 16.47
C LEU A 220 -7.53 2.79 17.06
N THR A 221 -7.73 2.24 18.28
CA THR A 221 -6.68 1.64 19.11
C THR A 221 -6.91 0.13 19.28
N VAL A 222 -6.16 -0.67 18.51
CA VAL A 222 -6.22 -2.14 18.57
C VAL A 222 -4.93 -2.70 19.13
N ALA A 223 -3.77 -2.26 18.63
CA ALA A 223 -2.46 -2.81 18.97
C ALA A 223 -2.10 -2.67 20.46
N GLU A 224 -1.38 -3.66 21.00
CA GLU A 224 -0.90 -3.68 22.39
C GLU A 224 0.63 -3.92 22.42
N PRO A 225 1.33 -3.45 23.48
CA PRO A 225 2.78 -3.56 23.58
C PRO A 225 3.24 -4.98 23.98
N THR A 226 2.72 -5.99 23.27
CA THR A 226 3.00 -7.40 23.52
C THR A 226 3.83 -7.98 22.38
N VAL A 227 4.82 -8.80 22.69
CA VAL A 227 5.61 -9.51 21.69
C VAL A 227 4.72 -10.52 20.97
N LEU A 228 4.77 -10.56 19.64
CA LEU A 228 3.91 -11.40 18.81
C LEU A 228 2.42 -11.15 19.06
N PHE A 229 2.04 -9.88 19.13
CA PHE A 229 0.67 -9.46 19.38
C PHE A 229 -0.31 -10.13 18.42
N ASP A 230 -1.33 -10.79 18.98
CA ASP A 230 -2.49 -11.29 18.23
C ASP A 230 -3.70 -10.39 18.53
N PRO A 231 -4.31 -9.71 17.54
CA PRO A 231 -5.45 -8.84 17.79
C PRO A 231 -6.69 -9.57 18.31
N PHE A 232 -6.74 -10.89 18.21
CA PHE A 232 -7.85 -11.69 18.75
C PHE A 232 -7.60 -12.21 20.18
N GLU A 233 -6.41 -11.94 20.76
CA GLU A 233 -6.04 -12.27 22.14
C GLU A 233 -5.59 -11.00 22.88
N LEU A 234 -6.53 -10.07 23.09
CA LEU A 234 -6.24 -8.79 23.75
C LEU A 234 -5.97 -8.98 25.24
N ALA A 235 -4.95 -8.29 25.77
CA ALA A 235 -4.69 -8.17 27.19
C ALA A 235 -5.52 -7.07 27.85
N THR A 236 -5.91 -6.03 27.09
CA THR A 236 -6.85 -5.00 27.55
C THR A 236 -8.21 -5.62 27.81
N THR A 237 -8.78 -5.36 28.98
CA THR A 237 -10.07 -5.92 29.41
C THR A 237 -11.13 -4.85 29.61
N ALA A 238 -12.38 -5.23 29.35
CA ALA A 238 -13.57 -4.47 29.75
C ALA A 238 -14.42 -5.33 30.67
N LEU A 239 -14.68 -4.83 31.87
CA LEU A 239 -15.53 -5.51 32.84
C LEU A 239 -16.85 -4.76 32.97
N ARG A 240 -17.97 -5.50 33.02
CA ARG A 240 -19.28 -4.90 33.22
C ARG A 240 -19.36 -4.35 34.65
N ASP A 241 -19.89 -3.12 34.79
CA ASP A 241 -20.24 -2.48 36.04
C ASP A 241 -21.75 -2.17 36.05
N ALA A 242 -22.26 -1.65 37.19
CA ALA A 242 -23.69 -1.34 37.34
C ALA A 242 -24.19 -0.35 36.28
N ASP A 243 -23.38 0.63 35.87
CA ASP A 243 -23.74 1.73 35.00
C ASP A 243 -23.04 1.68 33.62
N GLY A 244 -22.25 0.62 33.33
CA GLY A 244 -21.52 0.53 32.06
C GLY A 244 -20.37 -0.47 32.09
N PHE A 245 -19.16 0.03 31.77
CA PHE A 245 -17.96 -0.79 31.63
C PHE A 245 -16.76 -0.11 32.29
N VAL A 246 -15.83 -0.90 32.83
CA VAL A 246 -14.53 -0.47 33.35
C VAL A 246 -13.44 -1.08 32.47
N LEU A 247 -12.62 -0.23 31.86
CA LEU A 247 -11.55 -0.65 30.95
C LEU A 247 -10.20 -0.55 31.68
N ASP A 248 -9.39 -1.62 31.56
CA ASP A 248 -8.02 -1.70 32.07
C ASP A 248 -7.10 -2.30 31.05
N GLY A 249 -5.93 -1.68 30.79
CA GLY A 249 -4.93 -2.17 29.86
C GLY A 249 -4.04 -1.10 29.27
N VAL A 250 -3.29 -1.48 28.22
CA VAL A 250 -2.38 -0.57 27.53
C VAL A 250 -2.50 -0.78 26.02
N LYS A 251 -2.72 0.29 25.27
CA LYS A 251 -2.63 0.30 23.80
C LYS A 251 -1.32 0.94 23.35
N SER A 252 -0.78 0.47 22.25
CA SER A 252 0.45 0.98 21.64
C SER A 252 0.24 1.39 20.19
N ALA A 253 1.20 2.13 19.66
CA ALA A 253 1.16 2.61 18.28
C ALA A 253 -0.14 3.37 17.94
N VAL A 254 -0.66 4.12 18.89
CA VAL A 254 -1.88 4.93 18.75
C VAL A 254 -1.56 6.19 17.97
N VAL A 255 -2.14 6.31 16.79
CA VAL A 255 -1.88 7.43 15.87
C VAL A 255 -2.46 8.72 16.45
N ARG A 256 -1.62 9.77 16.53
CA ARG A 256 -2.00 11.09 17.07
C ARG A 256 -2.68 11.02 18.44
N GLY A 257 -2.33 10.01 19.24
CA GLY A 257 -3.00 9.77 20.52
C GLY A 257 -2.92 10.94 21.50
N ALA A 258 -1.83 11.70 21.46
CA ALA A 258 -1.64 12.90 22.29
C ALA A 258 -2.61 14.06 21.96
N GLU A 259 -3.14 14.09 20.74
CA GLU A 259 -4.08 15.10 20.27
C GLU A 259 -5.52 14.59 20.23
N ALA A 260 -5.72 13.26 20.31
CA ALA A 260 -7.02 12.63 20.10
C ALA A 260 -8.02 13.05 21.18
N GLU A 261 -9.20 13.48 20.74
CA GLU A 261 -10.35 13.83 21.56
C GLU A 261 -11.27 12.63 21.76
N LEU A 262 -11.26 11.67 20.81
CA LEU A 262 -12.08 10.47 20.83
C LEU A 262 -11.24 9.23 20.46
N PHE A 263 -11.39 8.17 21.21
CA PHE A 263 -10.76 6.88 20.97
C PHE A 263 -11.81 5.80 20.70
N VAL A 264 -11.56 4.94 19.72
CA VAL A 264 -12.20 3.62 19.62
C VAL A 264 -11.23 2.61 20.20
N VAL A 265 -11.52 2.09 21.37
CA VAL A 265 -10.65 1.18 22.14
C VAL A 265 -11.13 -0.26 22.01
N ALA A 266 -10.24 -1.14 21.54
CA ALA A 266 -10.48 -2.57 21.56
C ALA A 266 -10.18 -3.19 22.93
N ALA A 267 -11.10 -3.98 23.48
CA ALA A 267 -10.90 -4.67 24.75
C ALA A 267 -11.66 -6.00 24.79
N MET A 268 -11.21 -6.94 25.63
CA MET A 268 -11.91 -8.21 25.87
C MET A 268 -13.09 -7.99 26.81
N LEU A 269 -14.30 -8.25 26.32
CA LEU A 269 -15.54 -8.24 27.09
C LEU A 269 -16.08 -9.67 27.19
N ASP A 270 -16.18 -10.22 28.39
CA ASP A 270 -16.73 -11.57 28.63
C ASP A 270 -16.07 -12.68 27.77
N GLY A 271 -14.76 -12.53 27.48
CA GLY A 271 -13.99 -13.46 26.66
C GLY A 271 -14.08 -13.26 25.16
N THR A 272 -14.75 -12.19 24.68
CA THR A 272 -14.88 -11.82 23.27
C THR A 272 -14.35 -10.40 23.05
N PRO A 273 -13.56 -10.13 21.99
CA PRO A 273 -13.10 -8.77 21.69
C PRO A 273 -14.27 -7.86 21.27
N ALA A 274 -14.29 -6.65 21.80
CA ALA A 274 -15.30 -5.63 21.49
C ALA A 274 -14.65 -4.24 21.34
N LEU A 275 -15.39 -3.28 20.84
CA LEU A 275 -14.95 -1.89 20.60
C LEU A 275 -15.72 -0.95 21.54
N PHE A 276 -15.01 0.04 22.10
CA PHE A 276 -15.57 1.02 23.03
C PHE A 276 -15.20 2.44 22.60
N LEU A 277 -16.16 3.35 22.61
CA LEU A 277 -15.92 4.79 22.49
C LEU A 277 -15.45 5.34 23.84
N VAL A 278 -14.32 6.05 23.82
CA VAL A 278 -13.74 6.67 25.01
C VAL A 278 -13.30 8.09 24.67
N GLU A 279 -13.85 9.08 25.37
CA GLU A 279 -13.45 10.48 25.22
C GLU A 279 -12.15 10.77 26.00
N SER A 280 -11.30 11.65 25.50
CA SER A 280 -9.98 11.94 26.07
C SER A 280 -10.01 12.49 27.51
N GLY A 281 -11.12 13.13 27.89
CA GLY A 281 -11.31 13.67 29.26
C GLY A 281 -11.71 12.63 30.30
N THR A 282 -11.80 11.34 29.94
CA THR A 282 -12.25 10.30 30.89
C THR A 282 -11.17 10.00 31.93
N ASP A 283 -11.58 9.98 33.22
CA ASP A 283 -10.68 9.67 34.34
C ASP A 283 -10.01 8.29 34.16
N GLY A 284 -8.70 8.23 34.48
CA GLY A 284 -7.91 7.00 34.37
C GLY A 284 -7.30 6.74 32.99
N LEU A 285 -7.50 7.66 32.03
CA LEU A 285 -6.90 7.60 30.70
C LEU A 285 -5.66 8.51 30.67
N GLU A 286 -4.49 7.92 30.32
CA GLU A 286 -3.23 8.65 30.20
C GLU A 286 -2.57 8.33 28.84
N VAL A 287 -1.94 9.34 28.23
CA VAL A 287 -1.27 9.22 26.93
C VAL A 287 0.21 9.58 27.07
N GLU A 288 1.09 8.72 26.57
CA GLU A 288 2.53 9.00 26.48
C GLU A 288 3.05 8.78 25.06
N ALA A 289 4.19 9.37 24.70
CA ALA A 289 4.82 9.15 23.42
C ALA A 289 5.28 7.68 23.27
N ASP A 290 5.07 7.07 22.11
CA ASP A 290 5.51 5.70 21.76
C ASP A 290 6.49 5.75 20.57
N PRO A 291 7.80 6.01 20.82
CA PRO A 291 8.78 6.19 19.77
C PRO A 291 8.93 4.94 18.90
N SER A 292 8.82 5.09 17.60
CA SER A 292 8.86 4.00 16.62
C SER A 292 9.98 4.18 15.59
N MET A 293 10.33 3.08 14.90
CA MET A 293 11.30 3.10 13.83
C MET A 293 10.73 3.72 12.56
N GLY A 294 9.50 3.36 12.17
CA GLY A 294 8.78 3.83 10.99
C GLY A 294 7.47 4.53 11.35
N VAL A 295 6.80 5.09 10.35
CA VAL A 295 5.57 5.90 10.45
C VAL A 295 5.66 6.99 11.53
N ARG A 296 6.85 7.55 11.70
CA ARG A 296 7.15 8.53 12.75
C ARG A 296 6.31 9.79 12.61
N ALA A 297 6.07 10.24 11.37
CA ALA A 297 5.22 11.38 11.06
C ALA A 297 3.75 11.20 11.51
N ALA A 298 3.35 9.98 11.89
CA ALA A 298 2.01 9.71 12.43
C ALA A 298 1.84 10.07 13.92
N GLY A 299 2.89 10.49 14.62
CA GLY A 299 2.80 10.92 16.03
C GLY A 299 2.29 9.81 16.92
N LEU A 300 3.01 8.67 16.98
CA LEU A 300 2.56 7.49 17.70
C LEU A 300 2.63 7.69 19.21
N SER A 301 1.61 7.21 19.89
CA SER A 301 1.45 7.28 21.35
C SER A 301 1.11 5.92 21.93
N ARG A 302 1.31 5.79 23.24
CA ARG A 302 0.80 4.72 24.06
C ARG A 302 -0.35 5.25 24.91
N LEU A 303 -1.42 4.46 25.00
CA LEU A 303 -2.61 4.79 25.78
C LEU A 303 -2.72 3.85 26.97
N HIS A 304 -2.66 4.40 28.16
CA HIS A 304 -2.85 3.69 29.41
C HIS A 304 -4.29 3.85 29.92
N LEU A 305 -4.92 2.75 30.25
CA LEU A 305 -6.28 2.65 30.76
C LEU A 305 -6.20 2.05 32.16
N THR A 306 -6.55 2.82 33.17
CA THR A 306 -6.52 2.39 34.59
C THR A 306 -7.86 2.67 35.23
N GLY A 307 -8.74 1.65 35.25
CA GLY A 307 -10.08 1.79 35.77
C GLY A 307 -10.94 2.80 35.01
N VAL A 308 -10.74 2.95 33.69
CA VAL A 308 -11.49 3.90 32.85
C VAL A 308 -12.94 3.50 32.78
N ARG A 309 -13.84 4.35 33.29
CA ARG A 309 -15.28 4.08 33.33
C ARG A 309 -16.00 4.73 32.20
N VAL A 310 -16.79 3.92 31.46
CA VAL A 310 -17.62 4.38 30.33
C VAL A 310 -19.04 3.84 30.49
N GLY A 311 -20.02 4.56 29.95
CA GLY A 311 -21.44 4.16 30.01
C GLY A 311 -21.75 2.94 29.12
N THR A 312 -22.96 2.42 29.23
CA THR A 312 -23.43 1.32 28.39
C THR A 312 -23.51 1.72 26.91
N ASP A 313 -23.66 3.00 26.63
CA ASP A 313 -23.69 3.62 25.31
C ASP A 313 -22.30 3.79 24.68
N ALA A 314 -21.23 3.44 25.38
CA ALA A 314 -19.88 3.43 24.81
C ALA A 314 -19.58 2.20 23.96
N LEU A 315 -20.34 1.11 24.10
CA LEU A 315 -20.13 -0.09 23.31
C LEU A 315 -20.48 0.17 21.83
N LEU A 316 -19.51 -0.12 20.94
CA LEU A 316 -19.65 0.04 19.52
C LEU A 316 -19.86 -1.33 18.86
N GLY A 317 -21.02 -1.53 18.22
CA GLY A 317 -21.44 -2.81 17.65
C GLY A 317 -21.95 -3.81 18.69
N ASP A 318 -21.92 -5.08 18.33
CA ASP A 318 -22.42 -6.18 19.15
C ASP A 318 -21.32 -6.83 20.00
N THR A 319 -21.74 -7.65 20.98
CA THR A 319 -20.82 -8.37 21.90
C THR A 319 -20.39 -9.74 21.37
N ASP A 320 -20.77 -10.11 20.14
CA ASP A 320 -20.45 -11.40 19.51
C ASP A 320 -19.07 -11.42 18.83
N GLY A 321 -18.37 -10.26 18.80
CA GLY A 321 -17.07 -10.09 18.17
C GLY A 321 -17.09 -9.87 16.66
N THR A 322 -18.26 -9.84 16.02
CA THR A 322 -18.40 -9.69 14.57
C THR A 322 -17.88 -8.33 14.09
N ALA A 323 -18.32 -7.25 14.74
CA ALA A 323 -17.88 -5.88 14.43
C ALA A 323 -16.36 -5.73 14.61
N TYR A 324 -15.82 -6.28 15.70
CA TYR A 324 -14.38 -6.27 15.94
C TYR A 324 -13.58 -7.04 14.87
N ALA A 325 -14.03 -8.24 14.50
CA ALA A 325 -13.37 -9.04 13.48
C ALA A 325 -13.37 -8.35 12.12
N GLU A 326 -14.46 -7.67 11.77
CA GLU A 326 -14.54 -6.86 10.55
C GLU A 326 -13.62 -5.63 10.63
N CYS A 327 -13.57 -4.95 11.79
CA CYS A 327 -12.63 -3.85 12.05
C CYS A 327 -11.18 -4.25 11.79
N VAL A 328 -10.74 -5.38 12.33
CA VAL A 328 -9.38 -5.90 12.09
C VAL A 328 -9.15 -6.18 10.60
N ARG A 329 -10.12 -6.77 9.88
CA ARG A 329 -9.99 -7.07 8.45
C ARG A 329 -9.92 -5.80 7.60
N LEU A 330 -10.77 -4.81 7.85
CA LEU A 330 -10.76 -3.54 7.12
C LEU A 330 -9.49 -2.72 7.42
N SER A 331 -9.02 -2.73 8.65
CA SER A 331 -7.74 -2.12 9.01
C SER A 331 -6.56 -2.77 8.28
N ARG A 332 -6.49 -4.10 8.29
CA ARG A 332 -5.44 -4.84 7.55
C ARG A 332 -5.48 -4.56 6.05
N LEU A 333 -6.67 -4.38 5.50
CA LEU A 333 -6.84 -3.99 4.10
C LEU A 333 -6.29 -2.59 3.83
N ALA A 334 -6.54 -1.64 4.74
CA ALA A 334 -5.96 -0.29 4.67
C ALA A 334 -4.43 -0.32 4.70
N TRP A 335 -3.83 -1.08 5.61
CA TRP A 335 -2.37 -1.25 5.67
C TRP A 335 -1.79 -1.88 4.40
N CYS A 336 -2.52 -2.79 3.76
CA CYS A 336 -2.12 -3.34 2.46
C CYS A 336 -2.11 -2.26 1.37
N ALA A 337 -3.12 -1.39 1.33
CA ALA A 337 -3.18 -0.28 0.38
C ALA A 337 -2.04 0.73 0.60
N LEU A 338 -1.75 1.09 1.85
CA LEU A 338 -0.60 1.93 2.22
C LEU A 338 0.74 1.30 1.76
N ALA A 339 0.89 -0.02 1.95
CA ALA A 339 2.09 -0.73 1.48
C ALA A 339 2.27 -0.67 -0.04
N VAL A 340 1.18 -0.78 -0.80
CA VAL A 340 1.20 -0.67 -2.27
C VAL A 340 1.64 0.73 -2.70
N GLY A 341 1.06 1.78 -2.10
CA GLY A 341 1.40 3.16 -2.42
C GLY A 341 2.87 3.48 -2.13
N THR A 342 3.35 3.12 -0.95
CA THR A 342 4.76 3.32 -0.57
C THR A 342 5.70 2.48 -1.42
N GLY A 343 5.35 1.21 -1.69
CA GLY A 343 6.14 0.35 -2.58
C GLY A 343 6.23 0.91 -4.01
N GLN A 344 5.16 1.52 -4.51
CA GLN A 344 5.16 2.23 -5.79
C GLN A 344 6.08 3.45 -5.76
N ALA A 345 6.07 4.24 -4.66
CA ALA A 345 6.96 5.38 -4.49
C ALA A 345 8.45 4.98 -4.50
N VAL A 346 8.79 3.87 -3.83
CA VAL A 346 10.15 3.30 -3.89
C VAL A 346 10.52 2.93 -5.33
N LEU A 347 9.65 2.20 -6.02
CA LEU A 347 9.89 1.76 -7.41
C LEU A 347 10.11 2.94 -8.36
N ASP A 348 9.26 3.97 -8.28
CA ASP A 348 9.35 5.13 -9.16
C ASP A 348 10.66 5.89 -8.93
N HIS A 349 11.02 6.14 -7.67
CA HIS A 349 12.27 6.81 -7.31
C HIS A 349 13.52 6.02 -7.74
N VAL A 350 13.53 4.72 -7.48
CA VAL A 350 14.65 3.84 -7.86
C VAL A 350 14.81 3.76 -9.38
N LYS A 351 13.69 3.65 -10.12
CA LYS A 351 13.71 3.58 -11.57
C LYS A 351 14.39 4.79 -12.21
N ASP A 352 14.11 5.99 -11.70
CA ASP A 352 14.73 7.21 -12.18
C ASP A 352 16.22 7.26 -11.77
N TYR A 353 16.51 6.98 -10.50
CA TYR A 353 17.89 6.98 -9.97
C TYR A 353 18.81 6.01 -10.73
N VAL A 354 18.41 4.77 -11.00
CA VAL A 354 19.30 3.79 -11.65
C VAL A 354 19.56 4.12 -13.13
N ASN A 355 18.69 4.91 -13.76
CA ASN A 355 18.88 5.39 -15.13
C ASN A 355 19.77 6.64 -15.21
N GLU A 356 19.81 7.45 -14.15
CA GLU A 356 20.62 8.67 -14.07
C GLU A 356 21.99 8.41 -13.48
N ARG A 357 22.09 7.52 -12.48
CA ARG A 357 23.35 7.23 -11.79
C ARG A 357 24.30 6.46 -12.69
N GLU A 358 25.44 7.06 -12.99
CA GLU A 358 26.52 6.42 -13.73
C GLU A 358 27.58 5.81 -12.79
N ALA A 359 28.01 4.60 -13.13
CA ALA A 359 29.16 3.94 -12.53
C ALA A 359 29.89 3.12 -13.60
N PHE A 360 31.24 3.22 -13.60
CA PHE A 360 32.08 2.56 -14.60
C PHE A 360 31.77 3.01 -16.05
N GLY A 361 31.33 4.26 -16.23
CA GLY A 361 31.13 4.91 -17.52
C GLY A 361 29.78 4.61 -18.20
N GLU A 362 28.80 4.08 -17.47
CA GLU A 362 27.44 3.85 -17.98
C GLU A 362 26.41 3.90 -16.83
N PRO A 363 25.10 4.13 -17.13
CA PRO A 363 24.04 4.03 -16.13
C PRO A 363 24.02 2.67 -15.45
N ILE A 364 23.78 2.65 -14.11
CA ILE A 364 23.78 1.40 -13.36
C ILE A 364 22.63 0.47 -13.77
N SER A 365 21.57 1.00 -14.39
CA SER A 365 20.47 0.21 -14.98
C SER A 365 20.94 -0.74 -16.08
N HIS A 366 22.11 -0.52 -16.68
CA HIS A 366 22.70 -1.43 -17.67
C HIS A 366 23.27 -2.72 -17.04
N ARG A 367 23.41 -2.77 -15.71
CA ARG A 367 23.79 -3.99 -14.99
C ARG A 367 22.60 -4.93 -14.90
N GLN A 368 22.75 -6.15 -15.38
CA GLN A 368 21.67 -7.14 -15.40
C GLN A 368 21.04 -7.37 -14.00
N SER A 369 21.88 -7.44 -12.95
CA SER A 369 21.41 -7.60 -11.57
C SER A 369 20.54 -6.42 -11.11
N VAL A 370 20.91 -5.18 -11.46
CA VAL A 370 20.11 -3.98 -11.15
C VAL A 370 18.78 -4.01 -11.90
N ALA A 371 18.82 -4.29 -13.22
CA ALA A 371 17.62 -4.38 -14.03
C ALA A 371 16.63 -5.44 -13.52
N PHE A 372 17.15 -6.59 -13.07
CA PHE A 372 16.30 -7.65 -12.50
C PHE A 372 15.70 -7.24 -11.15
N MET A 373 16.46 -6.60 -10.25
CA MET A 373 15.91 -6.12 -8.98
C MET A 373 14.76 -5.12 -9.21
N VAL A 374 14.91 -4.17 -10.13
CA VAL A 374 13.83 -3.22 -10.48
C VAL A 374 12.62 -3.94 -11.09
N ALA A 375 12.85 -4.93 -11.95
CA ALA A 375 11.78 -5.74 -12.53
C ALA A 375 11.04 -6.56 -11.46
N ASP A 376 11.76 -7.18 -10.53
CA ASP A 376 11.18 -7.93 -9.42
C ASP A 376 10.35 -7.02 -8.52
N MET A 377 10.86 -5.83 -8.16
CA MET A 377 10.09 -4.84 -7.40
C MET A 377 8.78 -4.46 -8.11
N ALA A 378 8.82 -4.25 -9.44
CA ALA A 378 7.62 -3.92 -10.21
C ALA A 378 6.59 -5.07 -10.22
N ILE A 379 7.04 -6.32 -10.34
CA ILE A 379 6.18 -7.51 -10.28
C ILE A 379 5.53 -7.62 -8.90
N GLU A 380 6.30 -7.44 -7.83
CA GLU A 380 5.81 -7.57 -6.46
C GLU A 380 4.81 -6.45 -6.10
N VAL A 381 5.07 -5.19 -6.48
CA VAL A 381 4.11 -4.10 -6.29
C VAL A 381 2.78 -4.39 -6.99
N GLN A 382 2.82 -4.91 -8.24
CA GLN A 382 1.59 -5.28 -8.96
C GLN A 382 0.86 -6.46 -8.31
N ALA A 383 1.59 -7.44 -7.80
CA ALA A 383 1.00 -8.58 -7.10
C ALA A 383 0.31 -8.14 -5.80
N MET A 384 0.96 -7.28 -4.99
CA MET A 384 0.39 -6.68 -3.79
C MET A 384 -0.88 -5.89 -4.13
N ARG A 385 -0.83 -5.03 -5.16
CA ARG A 385 -1.96 -4.22 -5.62
C ARG A 385 -3.16 -5.07 -6.00
N LEU A 386 -2.98 -6.08 -6.84
CA LEU A 386 -4.07 -6.94 -7.32
C LEU A 386 -4.76 -7.71 -6.18
N LEU A 387 -4.01 -8.20 -5.19
CA LEU A 387 -4.60 -8.87 -4.03
C LEU A 387 -5.34 -7.89 -3.13
N THR A 388 -4.77 -6.72 -2.88
CA THR A 388 -5.41 -5.65 -2.08
C THR A 388 -6.72 -5.21 -2.73
N TRP A 389 -6.70 -4.90 -4.02
CA TRP A 389 -7.89 -4.46 -4.73
C TRP A 389 -8.95 -5.55 -4.83
N LYS A 390 -8.55 -6.81 -4.95
CA LYS A 390 -9.51 -7.93 -4.91
C LYS A 390 -10.21 -8.01 -3.56
N ALA A 391 -9.48 -7.85 -2.46
CA ALA A 391 -10.06 -7.83 -1.13
C ALA A 391 -11.00 -6.62 -0.95
N ALA A 392 -10.58 -5.42 -1.38
CA ALA A 392 -11.39 -4.20 -1.34
C ALA A 392 -12.68 -4.33 -2.15
N SER A 393 -12.61 -4.85 -3.38
CA SER A 393 -13.78 -5.08 -4.22
C SER A 393 -14.79 -6.07 -3.60
N ARG A 394 -14.33 -7.08 -2.86
CA ARG A 394 -15.22 -7.98 -2.13
C ARG A 394 -15.87 -7.29 -0.93
N ALA A 395 -15.09 -6.53 -0.16
CA ALA A 395 -15.59 -5.75 0.97
C ALA A 395 -16.67 -4.74 0.53
N THR A 396 -16.44 -3.98 -0.55
CA THR A 396 -17.44 -3.05 -1.13
C THR A 396 -18.74 -3.74 -1.49
N ARG A 397 -18.69 -5.00 -1.92
CA ARG A 397 -19.90 -5.78 -2.31
C ARG A 397 -20.54 -6.54 -1.14
N GLY A 398 -20.12 -6.32 0.09
CA GLY A 398 -20.61 -7.06 1.26
C GLY A 398 -20.31 -8.56 1.22
N GLN A 399 -19.29 -8.99 0.46
CA GLN A 399 -18.89 -10.39 0.37
C GLN A 399 -17.82 -10.69 1.43
N ASP A 400 -17.77 -11.93 1.91
CA ASP A 400 -16.67 -12.35 2.78
C ASP A 400 -15.31 -12.17 2.08
N PHE A 401 -14.41 -11.42 2.70
CA PHE A 401 -13.07 -11.09 2.21
C PHE A 401 -11.93 -11.50 3.15
N ALA A 402 -12.26 -12.28 4.20
CA ALA A 402 -11.30 -12.69 5.22
C ALA A 402 -10.07 -13.41 4.63
N ARG A 403 -10.29 -14.30 3.66
CA ARG A 403 -9.21 -15.03 2.98
C ARG A 403 -8.35 -14.09 2.13
N GLU A 404 -8.99 -13.22 1.34
CA GLU A 404 -8.30 -12.30 0.44
C GLU A 404 -7.44 -11.29 1.21
N VAL A 405 -7.97 -10.71 2.30
CA VAL A 405 -7.18 -9.77 3.12
C VAL A 405 -6.05 -10.47 3.87
N GLY A 406 -6.24 -11.72 4.32
CA GLY A 406 -5.17 -12.52 4.93
C GLY A 406 -4.01 -12.76 3.97
N LEU A 407 -4.31 -13.13 2.71
CA LEU A 407 -3.30 -13.32 1.67
C LEU A 407 -2.62 -12.00 1.28
N ALA A 408 -3.38 -10.92 1.15
CA ALA A 408 -2.84 -9.59 0.87
C ALA A 408 -1.92 -9.12 1.99
N ARG A 409 -2.33 -9.27 3.26
CA ARG A 409 -1.52 -8.90 4.43
C ARG A 409 -0.19 -9.62 4.46
N GLN A 410 -0.20 -10.95 4.26
CA GLN A 410 1.03 -11.76 4.22
C GLN A 410 1.97 -11.29 3.10
N LEU A 411 1.43 -11.11 1.89
CA LEU A 411 2.23 -10.67 0.74
C LEU A 411 2.77 -9.25 0.95
N CYS A 412 1.93 -8.29 1.37
CA CYS A 412 2.34 -6.91 1.60
C CYS A 412 3.39 -6.79 2.71
N THR A 413 3.28 -7.58 3.78
CA THR A 413 4.29 -7.61 4.85
C THR A 413 5.63 -8.11 4.33
N GLU A 414 5.67 -9.24 3.63
CA GLU A 414 6.91 -9.83 3.13
C GLU A 414 7.53 -8.98 2.01
N LYS A 415 6.73 -8.64 0.99
CA LYS A 415 7.22 -7.96 -0.21
C LYS A 415 7.45 -6.47 0.02
N GLY A 416 6.64 -5.82 0.85
CA GLY A 416 6.89 -4.43 1.26
C GLY A 416 8.25 -4.27 1.94
N MET A 417 8.58 -5.14 2.89
CA MET A 417 9.92 -5.15 3.50
C MET A 417 11.03 -5.39 2.48
N ARG A 418 10.82 -6.29 1.52
CA ARG A 418 11.80 -6.59 0.47
C ARG A 418 11.98 -5.40 -0.47
N ILE A 419 10.91 -4.76 -0.92
CA ILE A 419 10.94 -3.57 -1.77
C ILE A 419 11.69 -2.44 -1.08
N GLY A 420 11.42 -2.18 0.21
CA GLY A 420 12.14 -1.17 0.98
C GLY A 420 13.64 -1.47 1.07
N LEU A 421 14.02 -2.72 1.33
CA LEU A 421 15.42 -3.16 1.38
C LEU A 421 16.13 -3.00 0.02
N ASP A 422 15.48 -3.43 -1.07
CA ASP A 422 16.03 -3.34 -2.42
C ASP A 422 16.15 -1.87 -2.87
N GLY A 423 15.22 -1.00 -2.43
CA GLY A 423 15.30 0.44 -2.63
C GLY A 423 16.59 1.05 -2.03
N VAL A 424 16.87 0.75 -0.77
CA VAL A 424 18.12 1.17 -0.11
C VAL A 424 19.35 0.57 -0.80
N GLN A 425 19.31 -0.71 -1.14
CA GLN A 425 20.40 -1.42 -1.81
C GLN A 425 20.75 -0.81 -3.17
N LEU A 426 19.74 -0.46 -3.98
CA LEU A 426 19.92 0.08 -5.32
C LEU A 426 20.50 1.50 -5.33
N LEU A 427 20.29 2.28 -4.26
CA LEU A 427 20.94 3.58 -4.08
C LEU A 427 22.38 3.46 -3.54
N GLY A 428 22.80 2.28 -3.10
CA GLY A 428 24.13 2.06 -2.53
C GLY A 428 24.39 2.98 -1.32
N GLY A 429 25.50 3.71 -1.31
CA GLY A 429 25.85 4.64 -0.21
C GLY A 429 24.80 5.75 -0.01
N HIS A 430 24.13 6.19 -1.05
CA HIS A 430 23.05 7.19 -0.96
C HIS A 430 21.78 6.64 -0.29
N GLY A 431 21.57 5.32 -0.29
CA GLY A 431 20.46 4.71 0.43
C GLY A 431 20.61 4.75 1.95
N PHE A 432 21.82 5.01 2.47
CA PHE A 432 22.11 5.11 3.90
C PHE A 432 21.88 6.52 4.46
N VAL A 433 21.93 7.54 3.62
CA VAL A 433 21.82 8.95 4.03
C VAL A 433 20.42 9.51 3.74
N LYS A 434 20.03 10.56 4.47
CA LYS A 434 18.69 11.17 4.38
C LYS A 434 18.47 12.06 3.15
N GLU A 435 19.41 12.14 2.22
CA GLU A 435 19.26 12.88 0.96
C GLU A 435 18.15 12.30 0.06
N HIS A 436 17.92 11.00 0.18
CA HIS A 436 16.88 10.27 -0.54
C HIS A 436 15.84 9.69 0.43
N PRO A 437 14.57 9.64 0.03
CA PRO A 437 13.49 9.19 0.92
C PRO A 437 13.45 7.67 1.15
N VAL A 438 14.25 6.88 0.44
CA VAL A 438 14.18 5.40 0.48
C VAL A 438 14.45 4.81 1.86
N GLU A 439 15.28 5.46 2.70
CA GLU A 439 15.56 5.01 4.06
C GLU A 439 14.31 5.15 4.95
N ARG A 440 13.50 6.22 4.77
CA ARG A 440 12.24 6.42 5.46
C ARG A 440 11.20 5.39 4.99
N TRP A 441 11.02 5.23 3.71
CA TRP A 441 10.11 4.22 3.15
C TRP A 441 10.47 2.79 3.56
N TYR A 442 11.77 2.47 3.65
CA TYR A 442 12.23 1.19 4.21
C TYR A 442 11.77 0.99 5.65
N ARG A 443 11.83 2.03 6.48
CA ARG A 443 11.37 1.99 7.87
C ARG A 443 9.85 1.86 7.95
N ASP A 444 9.13 2.61 7.12
CA ASP A 444 7.67 2.67 7.12
C ASP A 444 7.04 1.36 6.61
N LEU A 445 7.58 0.76 5.57
CA LEU A 445 7.07 -0.52 5.05
C LEU A 445 7.12 -1.67 6.07
N ARG A 446 7.93 -1.57 7.11
CA ARG A 446 7.95 -2.53 8.22
C ARG A 446 6.72 -2.42 9.11
N ALA A 447 6.08 -1.25 9.19
CA ALA A 447 4.86 -1.06 9.96
C ALA A 447 3.73 -1.97 9.48
N VAL A 448 3.68 -2.29 8.19
CA VAL A 448 2.63 -3.14 7.60
C VAL A 448 2.49 -4.49 8.30
N GLY A 449 3.58 -5.08 8.80
CA GLY A 449 3.55 -6.35 9.53
C GLY A 449 3.28 -6.23 11.02
N VAL A 450 3.34 -5.02 11.58
CA VAL A 450 3.30 -4.76 13.03
C VAL A 450 2.00 -4.07 13.44
N MET A 451 1.56 -3.11 12.64
CA MET A 451 0.39 -2.28 12.98
C MET A 451 -0.92 -3.03 12.81
N GLU A 452 -1.79 -2.87 13.80
CA GLU A 452 -3.19 -3.30 13.77
C GLU A 452 -4.07 -2.13 14.24
N GLY A 453 -5.23 -1.91 13.63
CA GLY A 453 -6.03 -0.70 13.85
C GLY A 453 -5.45 0.52 13.13
N ALA A 454 -5.59 1.69 13.72
CA ALA A 454 -5.13 3.01 13.27
C ALA A 454 -5.86 3.57 12.02
N VAL A 455 -5.96 2.81 10.96
CA VAL A 455 -6.64 3.18 9.71
C VAL A 455 -7.70 2.14 9.36
N LEU A 456 -8.79 2.58 8.71
CA LEU A 456 -9.92 1.75 8.33
C LEU A 456 -10.43 2.18 6.94
N LEU A 457 -10.87 1.23 6.12
CA LEU A 457 -11.42 1.52 4.79
C LEU A 457 -12.93 1.46 4.76
#